data_028ef2d4838ae03951c7b180079bbb93
#
_entry.id   028ef2d4838ae03951c7b180079bbb93
#
_cell.length_a   1.000
_cell.length_b   1.000
_cell.length_c   1.000
_cell.angle_alpha   90.00
_cell.angle_beta   90.00
_cell.angle_gamma   90.00
#
_symmetry.space_group_name_H-M   'P 1'
#
loop_
_entity.id
_entity.type
_entity.pdbx_description
1 polymer ?
#
loop_
_entity_poly.entity_id
_entity_poly.type
_entity_poly.pdbx_seq_one_letter_code
_entity_poly.pdbx_strand_id
1 'polypeptide(L)'
;MLILNKNDIIQHVDLNKNLIPIIEEAFMSLSKGLVMMPPIMRIDIEKYHGESDVKAAYVEGLDSFAIKIASGFFDNPKLGLPSSNGLMVLLDSKTGVVKSVLLDEGYLTDTRTAIAGAIATKYLSNQNANSVGIIGAGIQAKLQLQAIMLVRKIKKIIVWTRDETKANQFIEGFKAVSYTHLRAHE
;
A
#
# COMPACT_ATOMS: atom_id res chain seq x y z
N MET A 1 25.58 7.60 4.33
CA MET A 1 24.48 6.66 4.10
C MET A 1 23.54 6.72 5.29
N LEU A 2 22.25 6.94 5.06
CA LEU A 2 21.22 7.00 6.11
C LEU A 2 20.53 5.62 6.21
N ILE A 3 20.25 5.14 7.42
CA ILE A 3 19.46 3.94 7.65
C ILE A 3 18.27 4.36 8.50
N LEU A 4 17.05 4.13 8.01
CA LEU A 4 15.81 4.44 8.69
C LEU A 4 15.02 3.16 8.96
N ASN A 5 14.60 2.97 10.19
CA ASN A 5 13.67 1.91 10.53
C ASN A 5 12.21 2.37 10.34
N LYS A 6 11.26 1.46 10.50
CA LYS A 6 9.83 1.73 10.31
C LYS A 6 9.31 2.89 11.17
N ASN A 7 9.75 2.98 12.44
CA ASN A 7 9.30 4.03 13.34
C ASN A 7 9.79 5.41 12.89
N ASP A 8 11.04 5.50 12.39
CA ASP A 8 11.57 6.73 11.81
C ASP A 8 10.75 7.14 10.58
N ILE A 9 10.39 6.18 9.72
CA ILE A 9 9.64 6.43 8.49
C ILE A 9 8.22 6.90 8.80
N ILE A 10 7.52 6.28 9.73
CA ILE A 10 6.15 6.63 10.11
C ILE A 10 6.04 8.07 10.62
N GLN A 11 7.08 8.60 11.28
CA GLN A 11 7.09 9.98 11.77
C GLN A 11 7.07 11.02 10.62
N HIS A 12 7.49 10.63 9.42
CA HIS A 12 7.61 11.52 8.26
C HIS A 12 6.65 11.20 7.12
N VAL A 13 6.16 9.97 7.06
CA VAL A 13 5.27 9.49 6.00
C VAL A 13 4.05 8.83 6.64
N ASP A 14 2.94 9.53 6.68
CA ASP A 14 1.64 9.04 7.11
C ASP A 14 0.63 9.04 5.96
N LEU A 15 -0.44 8.25 6.08
CA LEU A 15 -1.49 8.15 5.07
C LEU A 15 -2.35 9.42 5.09
N ASN A 16 -2.02 10.41 4.29
CA ASN A 16 -2.73 11.69 4.21
C ASN A 16 -2.88 12.21 2.76
N LYS A 17 -3.60 13.33 2.61
CA LYS A 17 -3.87 13.95 1.30
C LYS A 17 -2.63 14.38 0.54
N ASN A 18 -1.53 14.71 1.21
CA ASN A 18 -0.32 15.21 0.58
C ASN A 18 0.41 14.12 -0.24
N LEU A 19 0.15 12.84 0.05
CA LEU A 19 0.70 11.73 -0.73
C LEU A 19 0.00 11.55 -2.09
N ILE A 20 -1.23 12.03 -2.23
CA ILE A 20 -2.01 11.85 -3.48
C ILE A 20 -1.26 12.45 -4.68
N PRO A 21 -0.89 13.75 -4.70
CA PRO A 21 -0.20 14.33 -5.87
C PRO A 21 1.14 13.66 -6.16
N ILE A 22 1.88 13.21 -5.14
CA ILE A 22 3.17 12.53 -5.31
C ILE A 22 2.99 11.22 -6.08
N ILE A 23 2.02 10.41 -5.72
CA ILE A 23 1.74 9.14 -6.39
C ILE A 23 1.07 9.36 -7.75
N GLU A 24 0.22 10.38 -7.90
CA GLU A 24 -0.34 10.79 -9.22
C GLU A 24 0.78 11.15 -10.21
N GLU A 25 1.74 11.95 -9.77
CA GLU A 25 2.89 12.34 -10.61
C GLU A 25 3.72 11.12 -11.04
N ALA A 26 3.93 10.17 -10.14
CA ALA A 26 4.60 8.91 -10.48
C ALA A 26 3.85 8.12 -11.57
N PHE A 27 2.52 8.00 -11.47
CA PHE A 27 1.70 7.38 -12.51
C PHE A 27 1.73 8.15 -13.84
N MET A 28 1.69 9.49 -13.78
CA MET A 28 1.80 10.32 -14.99
C MET A 28 3.17 10.17 -15.65
N SER A 29 4.24 10.12 -14.88
CA SER A 29 5.60 9.92 -15.40
C SER A 29 5.73 8.57 -16.08
N LEU A 30 5.16 7.51 -15.48
CA LEU A 30 5.10 6.18 -16.10
C LEU A 30 4.33 6.21 -17.43
N SER A 31 3.17 6.85 -17.46
CA SER A 31 2.34 6.97 -18.67
C SER A 31 3.02 7.76 -19.80
N LYS A 32 3.89 8.72 -19.45
CA LYS A 32 4.67 9.53 -20.41
C LYS A 32 5.95 8.83 -20.89
N GLY A 33 6.25 7.63 -20.40
CA GLY A 33 7.48 6.92 -20.77
C GLY A 33 8.75 7.46 -20.10
N LEU A 34 8.62 8.28 -19.06
CA LEU A 34 9.74 8.88 -18.31
C LEU A 34 10.29 7.97 -17.21
N VAL A 35 9.85 6.72 -17.16
CA VAL A 35 10.24 5.75 -16.13
C VAL A 35 10.90 4.55 -16.78
N MET A 36 12.14 4.30 -16.36
CA MET A 36 12.79 3.02 -16.64
C MET A 36 12.45 2.06 -15.49
N MET A 37 11.77 0.98 -15.82
CA MET A 37 11.38 -0.06 -14.87
C MET A 37 11.68 -1.43 -15.50
N PRO A 38 12.74 -2.13 -15.06
CA PRO A 38 13.06 -3.46 -15.55
C PRO A 38 11.98 -4.48 -15.12
N PRO A 39 11.95 -5.66 -15.76
CA PRO A 39 11.10 -6.76 -15.32
C PRO A 39 11.27 -7.07 -13.84
N ILE A 40 10.19 -7.47 -13.19
CA ILE A 40 10.21 -7.86 -11.78
C ILE A 40 11.00 -9.15 -11.64
N MET A 41 11.99 -9.17 -10.74
CA MET A 41 12.62 -10.41 -10.31
C MET A 41 11.77 -11.00 -9.18
N ARG A 42 11.22 -12.20 -9.40
CA ARG A 42 10.38 -12.89 -8.44
C ARG A 42 11.02 -14.22 -8.05
N ILE A 43 10.97 -14.53 -6.77
CA ILE A 43 11.39 -15.79 -6.16
C ILE A 43 10.19 -16.38 -5.46
N ASP A 44 9.69 -17.52 -5.95
CA ASP A 44 8.61 -18.27 -5.32
C ASP A 44 9.19 -19.33 -4.37
N ILE A 45 8.67 -19.37 -3.14
CA ILE A 45 9.08 -20.30 -2.08
C ILE A 45 7.85 -21.13 -1.70
N GLU A 46 7.42 -21.96 -2.64
CA GLU A 46 6.16 -22.73 -2.58
C GLU A 46 6.00 -23.53 -1.29
N LYS A 47 7.09 -24.18 -0.82
CA LYS A 47 7.09 -24.98 0.42
C LYS A 47 6.56 -24.21 1.64
N TYR A 48 6.73 -22.89 1.66
CA TYR A 48 6.33 -22.04 2.78
C TYR A 48 5.25 -21.02 2.40
N HIS A 49 4.55 -21.26 1.28
CA HIS A 49 3.56 -20.33 0.72
C HIS A 49 4.08 -18.88 0.71
N GLY A 50 5.33 -18.72 0.26
CA GLY A 50 6.06 -17.47 0.28
C GLY A 50 6.49 -17.02 -1.10
N GLU A 51 6.67 -15.71 -1.23
CA GLU A 51 7.22 -15.07 -2.43
C GLU A 51 8.06 -13.86 -2.04
N SER A 52 9.01 -13.50 -2.89
CA SER A 52 9.78 -12.27 -2.75
C SER A 52 9.97 -11.62 -4.12
N ASP A 53 9.57 -10.35 -4.23
CA ASP A 53 9.72 -9.55 -5.43
C ASP A 53 10.80 -8.48 -5.25
N VAL A 54 11.71 -8.37 -6.21
CA VAL A 54 12.62 -7.23 -6.34
C VAL A 54 12.16 -6.36 -7.51
N LYS A 55 11.90 -5.09 -7.19
CA LYS A 55 11.42 -4.09 -8.15
C LYS A 55 12.32 -2.87 -8.11
N ALA A 56 12.72 -2.38 -9.28
CA ALA A 56 13.50 -1.16 -9.39
C ALA A 56 12.79 -0.18 -10.32
N ALA A 57 12.96 1.12 -10.08
CA ALA A 57 12.51 2.15 -11.00
C ALA A 57 13.40 3.39 -10.90
N TYR A 58 13.74 3.93 -12.05
CA TYR A 58 14.30 5.26 -12.23
C TYR A 58 13.29 6.15 -12.93
N VAL A 59 13.00 7.30 -12.36
CA VAL A 59 12.15 8.33 -12.96
C VAL A 59 13.06 9.44 -13.46
N GLU A 60 12.96 9.79 -14.74
CA GLU A 60 13.76 10.83 -15.35
C GLU A 60 13.61 12.17 -14.61
N GLY A 61 14.74 12.82 -14.33
CA GLY A 61 14.78 14.09 -13.61
C GLY A 61 14.84 13.97 -12.09
N LEU A 62 14.66 12.79 -11.50
CA LEU A 62 14.86 12.60 -10.06
C LEU A 62 16.31 12.35 -9.69
N ASP A 63 16.74 12.92 -8.58
CA ASP A 63 18.10 12.79 -8.04
C ASP A 63 18.40 11.41 -7.42
N SER A 64 17.41 10.55 -7.35
CA SER A 64 17.54 9.22 -6.77
C SER A 64 16.64 8.21 -7.49
N PHE A 65 17.09 6.97 -7.56
CA PHE A 65 16.27 5.84 -7.96
C PHE A 65 16.17 4.83 -6.84
N ALA A 66 15.16 3.97 -6.90
CA ALA A 66 14.84 3.04 -5.82
C ALA A 66 14.88 1.59 -6.29
N ILE A 67 15.42 0.73 -5.42
CA ILE A 67 15.28 -0.72 -5.51
C ILE A 67 14.50 -1.17 -4.26
N LYS A 68 13.40 -1.88 -4.48
CA LYS A 68 12.54 -2.40 -3.42
C LYS A 68 12.58 -3.92 -3.40
N ILE A 69 12.71 -4.48 -2.21
CA ILE A 69 12.45 -5.89 -1.95
C ILE A 69 11.15 -5.97 -1.14
N ALA A 70 10.18 -6.75 -1.63
CA ALA A 70 8.93 -6.98 -0.93
C ALA A 70 8.65 -8.48 -0.88
N SER A 71 8.43 -9.01 0.32
CA SER A 71 8.17 -10.43 0.55
C SER A 71 6.76 -10.63 1.10
N GLY A 72 6.11 -11.69 0.65
CA GLY A 72 4.84 -12.16 1.15
C GLY A 72 4.96 -13.62 1.61
N PHE A 73 4.65 -13.90 2.88
CA PHE A 73 4.58 -15.24 3.44
C PHE A 73 3.23 -15.44 4.09
N PHE A 74 2.33 -16.12 3.38
CA PHE A 74 0.91 -16.13 3.72
C PHE A 74 0.55 -16.95 4.96
N ASP A 75 1.45 -17.82 5.42
CA ASP A 75 1.29 -18.57 6.66
C ASP A 75 1.89 -17.88 7.91
N ASN A 76 2.61 -16.79 7.73
CA ASN A 76 3.21 -16.03 8.85
C ASN A 76 2.21 -15.63 9.95
N PRO A 77 0.94 -15.26 9.66
CA PRO A 77 -0.03 -14.95 10.71
C PRO A 77 -0.27 -16.12 11.69
N LYS A 78 -0.10 -17.38 11.26
CA LYS A 78 -0.18 -18.56 12.14
C LYS A 78 0.97 -18.60 13.14
N LEU A 79 2.07 -17.91 12.85
CA LEU A 79 3.27 -17.80 13.70
C LEU A 79 3.31 -16.47 14.48
N GLY A 80 2.26 -15.65 14.40
CA GLY A 80 2.21 -14.32 15.00
C GLY A 80 3.06 -13.27 14.28
N LEU A 81 3.49 -13.55 13.04
CA LEU A 81 4.27 -12.64 12.21
C LEU A 81 3.40 -11.98 11.13
N PRO A 82 3.76 -10.78 10.64
CA PRO A 82 3.07 -10.18 9.53
C PRO A 82 3.26 -10.99 8.24
N SER A 83 2.22 -11.06 7.40
CA SER A 83 2.27 -11.76 6.11
C SER A 83 3.11 -11.04 5.07
N SER A 84 3.34 -9.74 5.21
CA SER A 84 4.17 -8.94 4.31
C SER A 84 5.33 -8.30 5.05
N ASN A 85 6.46 -8.18 4.38
CA ASN A 85 7.66 -7.49 4.86
C ASN A 85 8.39 -6.88 3.66
N GLY A 86 9.37 -6.01 3.91
CA GLY A 86 10.16 -5.43 2.84
C GLY A 86 11.13 -4.37 3.30
N LEU A 87 11.91 -3.91 2.34
CA LEU A 87 12.83 -2.79 2.48
C LEU A 87 13.00 -2.06 1.14
N MET A 88 13.56 -0.85 1.19
CA MET A 88 13.96 -0.12 -0.02
C MET A 88 15.39 0.41 0.14
N VAL A 89 16.09 0.44 -0.99
CA VAL A 89 17.40 1.11 -1.10
C VAL A 89 17.24 2.27 -2.08
N LEU A 90 17.68 3.47 -1.65
CA LEU A 90 17.76 4.65 -2.50
C LEU A 90 19.19 4.86 -2.93
N LEU A 91 19.39 5.04 -4.23
CA LEU A 91 20.69 5.29 -4.83
C LEU A 91 20.67 6.64 -5.56
N ASP A 92 21.80 7.31 -5.54
CA ASP A 92 22.00 8.56 -6.29
C ASP A 92 21.94 8.28 -7.80
N SER A 93 21.14 9.03 -8.54
CA SER A 93 20.91 8.79 -9.97
C SER A 93 22.13 9.10 -10.86
N LYS A 94 23.10 9.89 -10.39
CA LYS A 94 24.29 10.28 -11.16
C LYS A 94 25.48 9.37 -10.88
N THR A 95 25.61 8.90 -9.64
CA THR A 95 26.83 8.21 -9.18
C THR A 95 26.61 6.76 -8.80
N GLY A 96 25.33 6.33 -8.60
CA GLY A 96 24.99 5.01 -8.10
C GLY A 96 25.32 4.78 -6.62
N VAL A 97 25.78 5.81 -5.91
CA VAL A 97 26.13 5.71 -4.49
C VAL A 97 24.85 5.50 -3.67
N VAL A 98 24.89 4.56 -2.71
CA VAL A 98 23.76 4.33 -1.80
C VAL A 98 23.57 5.54 -0.88
N LYS A 99 22.42 6.19 -1.00
CA LYS A 99 22.02 7.34 -0.17
C LYS A 99 21.35 6.88 1.13
N SER A 100 20.40 5.95 1.02
CA SER A 100 19.71 5.43 2.20
C SER A 100 19.21 4.01 2.03
N VAL A 101 19.00 3.34 3.18
CA VAL A 101 18.32 2.07 3.30
C VAL A 101 17.11 2.28 4.23
N LEU A 102 15.92 1.92 3.74
CA LEU A 102 14.64 2.07 4.44
C LEU A 102 14.16 0.69 4.87
N LEU A 103 14.29 0.37 6.14
CA LEU A 103 13.83 -0.88 6.76
C LEU A 103 12.37 -0.69 7.19
N ASP A 104 11.47 -0.56 6.21
CA ASP A 104 10.08 -0.14 6.40
C ASP A 104 9.13 -1.29 6.75
N GLU A 105 9.59 -2.53 6.72
CA GLU A 105 8.78 -3.72 6.97
C GLU A 105 7.50 -3.78 6.08
N GLY A 106 7.57 -3.22 4.88
CA GLY A 106 6.45 -3.16 3.94
C GLY A 106 5.50 -1.95 4.12
N TYR A 107 5.74 -1.08 5.10
CA TYR A 107 4.89 0.07 5.40
C TYR A 107 4.69 1.00 4.21
N LEU A 108 5.77 1.37 3.51
CA LEU A 108 5.69 2.24 2.32
C LEU A 108 4.97 1.55 1.16
N THR A 109 5.14 0.24 1.03
CA THR A 109 4.41 -0.56 0.03
C THR A 109 2.91 -0.52 0.31
N ASP A 110 2.50 -0.69 1.55
CA ASP A 110 1.10 -0.67 1.96
C ASP A 110 0.49 0.74 1.78
N THR A 111 1.19 1.76 2.24
CA THR A 111 0.75 3.16 2.16
C THR A 111 0.57 3.63 0.71
N ARG A 112 1.58 3.42 -0.16
CA ARG A 112 1.46 3.82 -1.58
C ARG A 112 0.36 3.04 -2.31
N THR A 113 0.11 1.80 -1.92
CA THR A 113 -0.96 0.97 -2.51
C THR A 113 -2.33 1.51 -2.15
N ALA A 114 -2.52 1.93 -0.91
CA ALA A 114 -3.76 2.57 -0.46
C ALA A 114 -4.00 3.90 -1.20
N ILE A 115 -2.98 4.73 -1.37
CA ILE A 115 -3.09 5.99 -2.12
C ILE A 115 -3.43 5.73 -3.59
N ALA A 116 -2.87 4.69 -4.23
CA ALA A 116 -3.25 4.31 -5.58
C ALA A 116 -4.76 4.00 -5.71
N GLY A 117 -5.34 3.32 -4.71
CA GLY A 117 -6.79 3.10 -4.63
C GLY A 117 -7.61 4.38 -4.47
N ALA A 118 -7.11 5.34 -3.68
CA ALA A 118 -7.73 6.67 -3.57
C ALA A 118 -7.69 7.42 -4.90
N ILE A 119 -6.58 7.37 -5.62
CA ILE A 119 -6.43 7.99 -6.95
C ILE A 119 -7.42 7.36 -7.94
N ALA A 120 -7.48 6.03 -8.01
CA ALA A 120 -8.46 5.33 -8.83
C ALA A 120 -9.91 5.76 -8.48
N THR A 121 -10.23 5.82 -7.20
CA THR A 121 -11.53 6.29 -6.71
C THR A 121 -11.79 7.75 -7.11
N LYS A 122 -10.79 8.63 -6.98
CA LYS A 122 -10.90 10.06 -7.32
C LYS A 122 -11.33 10.26 -8.77
N TYR A 123 -10.77 9.49 -9.70
CA TYR A 123 -11.00 9.66 -11.13
C TYR A 123 -12.12 8.79 -11.70
N LEU A 124 -12.34 7.61 -11.17
CA LEU A 124 -13.24 6.62 -11.76
C LEU A 124 -14.58 6.48 -11.04
N SER A 125 -14.70 6.94 -9.79
CA SER A 125 -15.98 6.87 -9.08
C SER A 125 -16.80 8.15 -9.24
N ASN A 126 -18.14 8.02 -9.06
CA ASN A 126 -19.02 9.17 -8.99
C ASN A 126 -18.55 10.15 -7.90
N GLN A 127 -18.51 11.46 -8.22
CA GLN A 127 -18.06 12.49 -7.28
C GLN A 127 -18.92 12.56 -5.99
N ASN A 128 -20.21 12.23 -6.11
CA ASN A 128 -21.16 12.20 -5.00
C ASN A 128 -21.26 10.83 -4.32
N ALA A 129 -20.36 9.89 -4.65
CA ALA A 129 -20.33 8.58 -3.99
C ALA A 129 -20.12 8.76 -2.49
N ASN A 130 -21.03 8.20 -1.70
CA ASN A 130 -21.03 8.30 -0.24
C ASN A 130 -21.15 6.93 0.46
N SER A 131 -21.14 5.87 -0.31
CA SER A 131 -21.10 4.49 0.18
C SER A 131 -19.96 3.72 -0.50
N VAL A 132 -19.38 2.78 0.25
CA VAL A 132 -18.29 1.95 -0.24
C VAL A 132 -18.51 0.49 0.17
N GLY A 133 -18.27 -0.42 -0.77
CA GLY A 133 -18.23 -1.86 -0.53
C GLY A 133 -16.77 -2.32 -0.38
N ILE A 134 -16.50 -3.10 0.67
CA ILE A 134 -15.18 -3.66 0.97
C ILE A 134 -15.28 -5.18 1.00
N ILE A 135 -14.46 -5.87 0.24
CA ILE A 135 -14.35 -7.32 0.24
C ILE A 135 -13.06 -7.72 0.95
N GLY A 136 -13.19 -8.38 2.11
CA GLY A 136 -12.09 -8.68 3.01
C GLY A 136 -11.95 -7.67 4.15
N ALA A 137 -11.18 -8.03 5.19
CA ALA A 137 -10.97 -7.21 6.39
C ALA A 137 -9.48 -7.20 6.81
N GLY A 138 -8.57 -7.33 5.84
CA GLY A 138 -7.13 -7.28 6.06
C GLY A 138 -6.58 -5.86 6.13
N ILE A 139 -5.25 -5.75 6.26
CA ILE A 139 -4.56 -4.45 6.37
C ILE A 139 -4.83 -3.55 5.16
N GLN A 140 -4.79 -4.10 3.94
CA GLN A 140 -5.09 -3.32 2.73
C GLN A 140 -6.53 -2.84 2.68
N ALA A 141 -7.52 -3.64 3.11
CA ALA A 141 -8.90 -3.20 3.18
C ALA A 141 -9.06 -1.96 4.08
N LYS A 142 -8.37 -1.95 5.24
CA LYS A 142 -8.35 -0.83 6.19
C LYS A 142 -7.69 0.41 5.58
N LEU A 143 -6.50 0.27 5.03
CA LEU A 143 -5.75 1.37 4.46
C LEU A 143 -6.41 1.94 3.20
N GLN A 144 -6.98 1.09 2.34
CA GLN A 144 -7.75 1.50 1.17
C GLN A 144 -8.98 2.32 1.57
N LEU A 145 -9.72 1.89 2.58
CA LEU A 145 -10.87 2.65 3.07
C LEU A 145 -10.45 4.01 3.63
N GLN A 146 -9.39 4.06 4.45
CA GLN A 146 -8.84 5.32 4.95
C GLN A 146 -8.45 6.27 3.80
N ALA A 147 -7.77 5.74 2.77
CA ALA A 147 -7.35 6.51 1.61
C ALA A 147 -8.56 7.00 0.78
N ILE A 148 -9.59 6.18 0.58
CA ILE A 148 -10.83 6.57 -0.10
C ILE A 148 -11.51 7.73 0.63
N MET A 149 -11.52 7.71 1.96
CA MET A 149 -12.10 8.80 2.77
C MET A 149 -11.34 10.13 2.64
N LEU A 150 -10.11 10.13 2.13
CA LEU A 150 -9.39 11.36 1.78
C LEU A 150 -9.97 12.07 0.54
N VAL A 151 -10.63 11.33 -0.35
CA VAL A 151 -11.13 11.83 -1.65
C VAL A 151 -12.64 11.79 -1.80
N ARG A 152 -13.37 11.08 -0.93
CA ARG A 152 -14.84 10.97 -0.91
C ARG A 152 -15.39 11.11 0.51
N LYS A 153 -16.58 11.71 0.63
CA LYS A 153 -17.29 11.82 1.92
C LYS A 153 -18.11 10.55 2.15
N ILE A 154 -17.48 9.49 2.59
CA ILE A 154 -18.14 8.20 2.85
C ILE A 154 -19.02 8.32 4.10
N LYS A 155 -20.29 7.93 3.94
CA LYS A 155 -21.31 7.89 5.01
C LYS A 155 -21.74 6.46 5.36
N LYS A 156 -21.53 5.52 4.43
CA LYS A 156 -21.91 4.12 4.62
C LYS A 156 -20.79 3.20 4.15
N ILE A 157 -20.43 2.23 4.98
CA ILE A 157 -19.47 1.18 4.67
C ILE A 157 -20.21 -0.15 4.67
N ILE A 158 -20.02 -0.97 3.64
CA ILE A 158 -20.54 -2.32 3.51
C ILE A 158 -19.36 -3.26 3.47
N VAL A 159 -19.21 -4.12 4.46
CA VAL A 159 -18.09 -5.06 4.56
C VAL A 159 -18.58 -6.47 4.30
N TRP A 160 -17.91 -7.18 3.40
CA TRP A 160 -18.10 -8.59 3.15
C TRP A 160 -16.85 -9.37 3.55
N THR A 161 -16.99 -10.36 4.42
CA THR A 161 -15.89 -11.23 4.85
C THR A 161 -16.43 -12.58 5.35
N ARG A 162 -15.61 -13.61 5.28
CA ARG A 162 -15.94 -14.95 5.81
C ARG A 162 -15.90 -15.03 7.35
N ASP A 163 -15.27 -14.07 8.01
CA ASP A 163 -15.02 -14.06 9.46
C ASP A 163 -15.67 -12.82 10.09
N GLU A 164 -16.74 -13.03 10.84
CA GLU A 164 -17.49 -11.97 11.51
C GLU A 164 -16.67 -11.23 12.56
N THR A 165 -15.80 -11.93 13.28
CA THR A 165 -14.93 -11.30 14.30
C THR A 165 -13.99 -10.29 13.65
N LYS A 166 -13.40 -10.64 12.49
CA LYS A 166 -12.57 -9.73 11.72
C LYS A 166 -13.36 -8.55 11.14
N ALA A 167 -14.62 -8.78 10.73
CA ALA A 167 -15.49 -7.69 10.30
C ALA A 167 -15.72 -6.67 11.43
N ASN A 168 -16.06 -7.17 12.62
CA ASN A 168 -16.32 -6.32 13.78
C ASN A 168 -15.06 -5.51 14.18
N GLN A 169 -13.90 -6.14 14.25
CA GLN A 169 -12.62 -5.47 14.50
C GLN A 169 -12.28 -4.40 13.44
N PHE A 170 -12.54 -4.71 12.18
CA PHE A 170 -12.35 -3.77 11.09
C PHE A 170 -13.21 -2.52 11.26
N ILE A 171 -14.48 -2.71 11.57
CA ILE A 171 -15.47 -1.63 11.71
C ILE A 171 -15.22 -0.77 12.94
N GLU A 172 -14.72 -1.34 14.04
CA GLU A 172 -14.35 -0.58 15.24
C GLU A 172 -13.41 0.60 14.95
N GLY A 173 -12.55 0.47 13.96
CA GLY A 173 -11.68 1.55 13.51
C GLY A 173 -12.39 2.69 12.76
N PHE A 174 -13.69 2.55 12.43
CA PHE A 174 -14.46 3.49 11.61
C PHE A 174 -15.81 3.87 12.24
N LYS A 175 -15.90 3.90 13.57
CA LYS A 175 -17.16 4.10 14.35
C LYS A 175 -17.96 5.36 13.99
N ALA A 176 -17.33 6.37 13.39
CA ALA A 176 -18.00 7.61 12.97
C ALA A 176 -18.83 7.46 11.68
N VAL A 177 -18.80 6.31 11.04
CA VAL A 177 -19.48 6.04 9.75
C VAL A 177 -20.47 4.90 9.92
N SER A 178 -21.70 5.05 9.37
CA SER A 178 -22.68 3.96 9.34
C SER A 178 -22.15 2.78 8.54
N TYR A 179 -22.35 1.56 9.04
CA TYR A 179 -21.86 0.35 8.38
C TYR A 179 -22.90 -0.76 8.28
N THR A 180 -22.67 -1.70 7.37
CA THR A 180 -23.41 -2.96 7.26
C THR A 180 -22.42 -4.08 6.99
N HIS A 181 -22.50 -5.16 7.77
CA HIS A 181 -21.76 -6.38 7.52
C HIS A 181 -22.60 -7.34 6.67
N LEU A 182 -22.00 -7.88 5.61
CA LEU A 182 -22.59 -8.96 4.81
C LEU A 182 -21.72 -10.20 5.01
N ARG A 183 -22.33 -11.30 5.45
CA ARG A 183 -21.68 -12.62 5.50
C ARG A 183 -21.55 -13.22 4.09
N ALA A 184 -20.53 -14.02 3.87
CA ALA A 184 -20.51 -14.97 2.79
C ALA A 184 -21.60 -16.02 3.09
N HIS A 185 -22.56 -16.20 2.20
CA HIS A 185 -23.33 -17.44 2.19
C HIS A 185 -22.44 -18.55 1.65
N GLU A 186 -22.36 -19.64 2.38
CA GLU A 186 -21.78 -20.90 1.91
C GLU A 186 -22.58 -21.45 0.72
#